data_40674814e99031fac1d61a96f2b24021
#
_entry.id   40674814e99031fac1d61a96f2b24021
#
_cell.length_a   1.000
_cell.length_b   1.000
_cell.length_c   1.000
_cell.angle_alpha   90.00
_cell.angle_beta   90.00
_cell.angle_gamma   90.00
#
_symmetry.space_group_name_H-M   'P 1'
#
loop_
_entity.id
_entity.type
_entity.pdbx_description
1 polymer ?
#
loop_
_entity_poly.entity_id
_entity_poly.type
_entity_poly.pdbx_seq_one_letter_code
_entity_poly.pdbx_strand_id
1 'polypeptide(L)'
;FLAKKAGVNILLSKTPKIISDIIGNFDNIGDLHSSKSLKSSVSPKSSQMLSVVTQQEPMPTFSNLVKDDLPYLLTQIVEKAHSDEDADLLILGSLAVFSACLPNIYGVYNKREVYPNLFVFITAQASAGKGRLSLCRKLVEPIQKHMRERNKAEYEDYKRKQAEYVANRKNPDYEQPEEPPLRTLFMPANSSATSVYKVLNDNDGVGLMFESEGDTLANTFNSDFGNFSDGLRKAFHHEPISYNRRKE
;
A
#
# COMPACT_ATOMS: atom_id res chain seq x y z
N PHE A 1 19.98 0.28 -9.98
CA PHE A 1 20.51 0.06 -11.35
C PHE A 1 19.60 0.68 -12.41
N LEU A 2 18.29 0.51 -12.32
CA LEU A 2 17.30 1.18 -13.20
C LEU A 2 17.31 2.70 -13.04
N ALA A 3 17.46 3.20 -11.82
CA ALA A 3 17.56 4.64 -11.56
C ALA A 3 18.79 5.29 -12.19
N LYS A 4 19.91 4.56 -12.26
CA LYS A 4 21.15 5.06 -12.91
C LYS A 4 21.02 5.15 -14.43
N LYS A 5 20.24 4.27 -15.05
CA LYS A 5 19.89 4.35 -16.49
C LYS A 5 18.93 5.49 -16.83
N ALA A 6 18.08 5.89 -15.87
CA ALA A 6 17.13 6.97 -16.03
C ALA A 6 17.66 8.36 -15.60
N GLY A 7 18.93 8.46 -15.18
CA GLY A 7 19.53 9.75 -14.76
C GLY A 7 19.02 10.29 -13.43
N VAL A 8 18.37 9.47 -12.61
CA VAL A 8 17.84 9.85 -11.30
C VAL A 8 18.90 9.60 -10.22
N ASN A 9 19.41 10.64 -9.58
CA ASN A 9 20.29 10.54 -8.40
C ASN A 9 19.43 10.38 -7.15
N ILE A 10 19.37 9.17 -6.59
CA ILE A 10 18.70 8.89 -5.33
C ILE A 10 19.68 9.14 -4.19
N LEU A 11 19.49 10.23 -3.43
CA LEU A 11 20.22 10.50 -2.18
C LEU A 11 19.58 9.71 -1.03
N LEU A 12 20.11 8.51 -0.77
CA LEU A 12 19.70 7.64 0.34
C LEU A 12 20.45 8.03 1.62
N SER A 13 20.05 9.05 2.34
CA SER A 13 20.82 9.51 3.51
C SER A 13 20.42 8.93 4.87
N LYS A 14 19.33 8.14 5.01
CA LYS A 14 18.88 7.58 6.32
C LYS A 14 18.22 6.19 6.28
N THR A 15 18.42 5.38 5.26
CA THR A 15 17.66 4.14 5.01
C THR A 15 18.18 2.81 5.60
N PRO A 16 19.39 2.62 6.14
CA PRO A 16 19.88 1.29 6.53
C PRO A 16 19.06 0.65 7.67
N LYS A 17 18.61 1.43 8.66
CA LYS A 17 17.89 0.91 9.82
C LYS A 17 16.46 0.47 9.48
N ILE A 18 15.76 1.25 8.68
CA ILE A 18 14.39 0.93 8.22
C ILE A 18 14.40 -0.34 7.38
N ILE A 19 15.40 -0.54 6.52
CA ILE A 19 15.52 -1.74 5.68
C ILE A 19 15.79 -2.98 6.55
N SER A 20 16.67 -2.90 7.57
CA SER A 20 16.92 -4.02 8.47
C SER A 20 15.68 -4.39 9.30
N ASP A 21 14.90 -3.40 9.75
CA ASP A 21 13.67 -3.61 10.50
C ASP A 21 12.58 -4.25 9.61
N ILE A 22 12.53 -3.89 8.33
CA ILE A 22 11.63 -4.49 7.34
C ILE A 22 11.98 -5.97 7.12
N ILE A 23 13.26 -6.30 6.93
CA ILE A 23 13.74 -7.68 6.72
C ILE A 23 13.49 -8.52 7.97
N GLY A 24 13.84 -8.02 9.15
CA GLY A 24 13.63 -8.73 10.43
C GLY A 24 12.16 -9.03 10.74
N ASN A 25 11.24 -8.14 10.33
CA ASN A 25 9.79 -8.41 10.44
C ASN A 25 9.32 -9.51 9.48
N PHE A 26 9.94 -9.67 8.32
CA PHE A 26 9.57 -10.69 7.36
C PHE A 26 9.98 -12.09 7.82
N ASP A 27 11.13 -12.23 8.47
CA ASP A 27 11.62 -13.52 8.99
C ASP A 27 10.75 -14.05 10.15
N ASN A 28 10.16 -13.18 10.97
CA ASN A 28 9.26 -13.57 12.06
C ASN A 28 7.85 -14.00 11.61
N ILE A 29 7.53 -13.92 10.32
CA ILE A 29 6.19 -14.23 9.78
C ILE A 29 6.11 -15.67 9.24
N GLY A 30 7.25 -16.30 8.94
CA GLY A 30 7.32 -17.64 8.31
C GLY A 30 6.70 -18.78 9.12
N ASP A 31 6.59 -18.64 10.46
CA ASP A 31 6.24 -19.74 11.35
C ASP A 31 4.75 -19.84 11.73
N LEU A 32 3.87 -18.99 11.25
CA LEU A 32 2.51 -18.87 11.80
C LEU A 32 1.40 -19.64 11.06
N HIS A 33 1.66 -20.32 9.95
CA HIS A 33 0.62 -21.07 9.22
C HIS A 33 1.06 -22.46 8.73
N SER A 34 1.24 -23.38 9.69
CA SER A 34 1.10 -24.82 9.42
C SER A 34 -0.33 -25.25 9.79
N SER A 35 -1.29 -25.01 8.93
CA SER A 35 -2.65 -25.55 9.07
C SER A 35 -2.75 -26.88 8.35
N LYS A 36 -3.03 -27.93 9.14
CA LYS A 36 -3.27 -29.31 8.70
C LYS A 36 -4.38 -29.37 7.64
N SER A 37 -4.06 -29.94 6.47
CA SER A 37 -5.04 -30.24 5.44
C SER A 37 -5.93 -31.41 5.90
N LEU A 38 -7.23 -31.20 6.00
CA LEU A 38 -8.24 -32.24 6.11
C LEU A 38 -8.47 -32.84 4.72
N LYS A 39 -8.09 -34.11 4.56
CA LYS A 39 -8.40 -34.90 3.37
C LYS A 39 -9.89 -35.28 3.41
N SER A 40 -10.69 -34.76 2.51
CA SER A 40 -12.02 -35.28 2.22
C SER A 40 -11.93 -36.26 1.06
N SER A 41 -12.23 -37.52 1.33
CA SER A 41 -12.34 -38.61 0.36
C SER A 41 -13.72 -38.53 -0.31
N VAL A 42 -13.75 -38.23 -1.61
CA VAL A 42 -14.93 -38.48 -2.47
C VAL A 42 -14.48 -39.32 -3.64
N SER A 43 -15.07 -40.55 -3.76
CA SER A 43 -14.82 -41.46 -4.83
C SER A 43 -15.46 -41.02 -6.15
N PRO A 44 -14.82 -41.28 -7.30
CA PRO A 44 -15.35 -40.89 -8.59
C PRO A 44 -16.24 -42.01 -9.20
N LYS A 45 -17.43 -41.65 -9.67
CA LYS A 45 -18.18 -42.44 -10.63
C LYS A 45 -17.84 -41.96 -12.06
N SER A 46 -17.50 -42.96 -12.85
CA SER A 46 -17.09 -42.89 -14.24
C SER A 46 -18.06 -42.15 -15.17
N SER A 47 -17.49 -41.26 -16.00
CA SER A 47 -18.00 -40.95 -17.35
C SER A 47 -16.78 -40.59 -18.20
N GLN A 48 -16.42 -41.51 -19.12
CA GLN A 48 -15.40 -41.28 -20.15
C GLN A 48 -15.97 -40.29 -21.15
N MET A 49 -15.53 -39.04 -21.08
CA MET A 49 -15.51 -38.10 -22.21
C MET A 49 -14.04 -37.88 -22.59
N LEU A 50 -13.70 -38.20 -23.84
CA LEU A 50 -12.43 -37.84 -24.44
C LEU A 50 -12.32 -36.29 -24.42
N SER A 51 -11.68 -35.77 -23.42
CA SER A 51 -11.20 -34.39 -23.44
C SER A 51 -9.88 -34.38 -24.19
N VAL A 52 -9.87 -33.77 -25.35
CA VAL A 52 -8.65 -33.30 -26.00
C VAL A 52 -8.05 -32.31 -25.03
N VAL A 53 -7.12 -32.75 -24.19
CA VAL A 53 -6.29 -31.87 -23.34
C VAL A 53 -5.35 -31.16 -24.31
N THR A 54 -5.75 -30.00 -24.77
CA THR A 54 -4.82 -28.99 -25.29
C THR A 54 -3.88 -28.70 -24.13
N GLN A 55 -2.65 -29.21 -24.19
CA GLN A 55 -1.58 -28.77 -23.30
C GLN A 55 -1.34 -27.30 -23.59
N GLN A 56 -2.03 -26.42 -22.85
CA GLN A 56 -1.68 -25.03 -22.82
C GLN A 56 -0.29 -24.93 -22.15
N GLU A 57 0.70 -24.46 -22.89
CA GLU A 57 1.99 -24.14 -22.28
C GLU A 57 1.76 -23.19 -21.09
N PRO A 58 2.41 -23.43 -19.95
CA PRO A 58 2.26 -22.56 -18.80
C PRO A 58 2.68 -21.15 -19.19
N MET A 59 1.84 -20.16 -18.85
CA MET A 59 2.18 -18.76 -19.10
C MET A 59 3.45 -18.41 -18.32
N PRO A 60 4.39 -17.65 -18.94
CA PRO A 60 5.60 -17.22 -18.25
C PRO A 60 5.24 -16.34 -17.06
N THR A 61 5.88 -16.56 -15.92
CA THR A 61 5.73 -15.74 -14.73
C THR A 61 6.65 -14.54 -14.81
N PHE A 62 6.21 -13.41 -14.22
CA PHE A 62 6.99 -12.17 -14.19
C PHE A 62 8.28 -12.36 -13.37
N SER A 63 8.22 -13.07 -12.26
CA SER A 63 9.37 -13.40 -11.40
C SER A 63 10.50 -14.08 -12.18
N ASN A 64 10.18 -15.03 -13.06
CA ASN A 64 11.18 -15.73 -13.86
C ASN A 64 11.84 -14.81 -14.90
N LEU A 65 11.17 -13.76 -15.36
CA LEU A 65 11.72 -12.79 -16.31
C LEU A 65 12.70 -11.81 -15.66
N VAL A 66 12.52 -11.50 -14.37
CA VAL A 66 13.24 -10.41 -13.70
C VAL A 66 14.17 -10.88 -12.57
N LYS A 67 14.21 -12.19 -12.26
CA LYS A 67 14.91 -12.71 -11.06
C LYS A 67 16.39 -12.31 -10.98
N ASP A 68 17.07 -12.24 -12.11
CA ASP A 68 18.49 -11.91 -12.17
C ASP A 68 18.77 -10.40 -12.02
N ASP A 69 17.74 -9.58 -12.23
CA ASP A 69 17.78 -8.11 -12.12
C ASP A 69 17.13 -7.56 -10.85
N LEU A 70 16.59 -8.43 -9.97
CA LEU A 70 15.92 -7.98 -8.75
C LEU A 70 16.88 -7.29 -7.80
N PRO A 71 16.50 -6.12 -7.23
CA PRO A 71 17.20 -5.53 -6.11
C PRO A 71 17.22 -6.48 -4.90
N TYR A 72 18.28 -6.41 -4.09
CA TYR A 72 18.50 -7.29 -2.94
C TYR A 72 17.26 -7.50 -2.06
N LEU A 73 16.54 -6.42 -1.72
CA LEU A 73 15.33 -6.51 -0.89
C LEU A 73 14.23 -7.37 -1.54
N LEU A 74 14.00 -7.19 -2.84
CA LEU A 74 12.99 -7.99 -3.55
C LEU A 74 13.44 -9.44 -3.71
N THR A 75 14.73 -9.71 -3.90
CA THR A 75 15.28 -11.07 -3.90
C THR A 75 14.96 -11.79 -2.60
N GLN A 76 15.21 -11.14 -1.44
CA GLN A 76 14.91 -11.71 -0.12
C GLN A 76 13.41 -12.01 0.08
N ILE A 77 12.55 -11.18 -0.50
CA ILE A 77 11.09 -11.39 -0.45
C ILE A 77 10.69 -12.59 -1.32
N VAL A 78 11.23 -12.68 -2.53
CA VAL A 78 10.95 -13.76 -3.48
C VAL A 78 11.44 -15.13 -2.98
N GLU A 79 12.56 -15.18 -2.24
CA GLU A 79 13.06 -16.40 -1.59
C GLU A 79 12.05 -17.04 -0.62
N LYS A 80 11.07 -16.26 -0.13
CA LYS A 80 9.98 -16.76 0.73
C LYS A 80 8.76 -17.24 -0.07
N ALA A 81 8.78 -17.17 -1.39
CA ALA A 81 7.68 -17.62 -2.24
C ALA A 81 7.60 -19.17 -2.27
N HIS A 82 6.38 -19.68 -2.41
CA HIS A 82 6.12 -21.13 -2.47
C HIS A 82 5.96 -21.64 -3.90
N SER A 83 5.75 -20.74 -4.86
CA SER A 83 5.67 -21.01 -6.30
C SER A 83 6.04 -19.75 -7.08
N ASP A 84 6.18 -19.87 -8.39
CA ASP A 84 6.47 -18.73 -9.27
C ASP A 84 5.33 -17.70 -9.27
N GLU A 85 4.08 -18.14 -9.21
CA GLU A 85 2.91 -17.24 -9.12
C GLU A 85 2.86 -16.51 -7.76
N ASP A 86 3.27 -17.19 -6.69
CA ASP A 86 3.39 -16.56 -5.36
C ASP A 86 4.53 -15.54 -5.36
N ALA A 87 5.63 -15.81 -6.07
CA ALA A 87 6.71 -14.86 -6.27
C ALA A 87 6.22 -13.61 -7.02
N ASP A 88 5.44 -13.77 -8.09
CA ASP A 88 4.82 -12.66 -8.82
C ASP A 88 3.95 -11.81 -7.92
N LEU A 89 3.11 -12.45 -7.12
CA LEU A 89 2.22 -11.80 -6.17
C LEU A 89 3.00 -11.00 -5.14
N LEU A 90 4.07 -11.57 -4.58
CA LEU A 90 4.93 -10.89 -3.60
C LEU A 90 5.73 -9.73 -4.21
N ILE A 91 6.23 -9.87 -5.44
CA ILE A 91 6.92 -8.77 -6.14
C ILE A 91 5.96 -7.61 -6.37
N LEU A 92 4.83 -7.86 -7.02
CA LEU A 92 3.85 -6.83 -7.38
C LEU A 92 3.28 -6.14 -6.13
N GLY A 93 2.92 -6.93 -5.11
CA GLY A 93 2.45 -6.40 -3.84
C GLY A 93 3.49 -5.56 -3.10
N SER A 94 4.76 -5.98 -3.11
CA SER A 94 5.86 -5.23 -2.51
C SER A 94 6.12 -3.92 -3.24
N LEU A 95 6.12 -3.93 -4.57
CA LEU A 95 6.25 -2.72 -5.37
C LEU A 95 5.11 -1.73 -5.08
N ALA A 96 3.86 -2.23 -4.97
CA ALA A 96 2.71 -1.40 -4.66
C ALA A 96 2.83 -0.73 -3.28
N VAL A 97 3.23 -1.46 -2.23
CA VAL A 97 3.36 -0.87 -0.89
C VAL A 97 4.57 0.05 -0.79
N PHE A 98 5.68 -0.26 -1.46
CA PHE A 98 6.87 0.60 -1.47
C PHE A 98 6.63 1.89 -2.25
N SER A 99 5.79 1.86 -3.29
CA SER A 99 5.46 3.06 -4.08
C SER A 99 4.90 4.18 -3.21
N ALA A 100 4.08 3.85 -2.22
CA ALA A 100 3.55 4.81 -1.25
C ALA A 100 4.59 5.31 -0.22
N CYS A 101 5.77 4.73 -0.19
CA CYS A 101 6.84 5.10 0.74
C CYS A 101 7.93 5.98 0.07
N LEU A 102 7.68 6.46 -1.14
CA LEU A 102 8.61 7.23 -1.97
C LEU A 102 8.05 8.63 -2.30
N PRO A 103 7.68 9.45 -1.28
CA PRO A 103 6.90 10.67 -1.50
C PRO A 103 7.62 11.76 -2.31
N ASN A 104 8.95 11.78 -2.32
CA ASN A 104 9.74 12.82 -2.98
C ASN A 104 10.48 12.29 -4.22
N ILE A 105 10.03 11.17 -4.77
CA ILE A 105 10.60 10.58 -5.98
C ILE A 105 9.63 10.80 -7.13
N TYR A 106 10.11 11.38 -8.20
CA TYR A 106 9.36 11.53 -9.44
C TYR A 106 10.29 11.39 -10.64
N GLY A 107 9.73 11.03 -11.75
CA GLY A 107 10.37 11.07 -13.06
C GLY A 107 9.75 12.13 -13.95
N VAL A 108 10.36 12.42 -15.08
CA VAL A 108 9.78 13.29 -16.11
C VAL A 108 9.50 12.45 -17.36
N TYR A 109 8.24 12.37 -17.73
CA TYR A 109 7.80 11.73 -18.98
C TYR A 109 6.97 12.71 -19.80
N ASN A 110 7.37 12.92 -21.05
CA ASN A 110 6.70 13.86 -21.96
C ASN A 110 6.44 15.25 -21.33
N LYS A 111 7.47 15.81 -20.66
CA LYS A 111 7.43 17.12 -19.96
C LYS A 111 6.45 17.19 -18.77
N ARG A 112 5.97 16.05 -18.27
CA ARG A 112 5.12 15.95 -17.08
C ARG A 112 5.85 15.19 -16.00
N GLU A 113 5.67 15.60 -14.75
CA GLU A 113 6.10 14.83 -13.60
C GLU A 113 5.22 13.59 -13.45
N VAL A 114 5.87 12.45 -13.25
CA VAL A 114 5.21 11.16 -12.96
C VAL A 114 5.77 10.60 -11.66
N TYR A 115 4.89 10.22 -10.79
CA TYR A 115 5.20 9.71 -9.46
C TYR A 115 5.12 8.18 -9.45
N PRO A 116 5.77 7.48 -8.48
CA PRO A 116 5.77 6.03 -8.41
C PRO A 116 4.47 5.43 -7.84
N ASN A 117 3.32 6.10 -8.02
CA ASN A 117 2.03 5.59 -7.58
C ASN A 117 1.61 4.38 -8.41
N LEU A 118 1.42 3.23 -7.76
CA LEU A 118 1.02 1.99 -8.41
C LEU A 118 -0.39 1.58 -8.01
N PHE A 119 -1.13 1.07 -9.00
CA PHE A 119 -2.46 0.50 -8.85
C PHE A 119 -2.38 -0.97 -9.22
N VAL A 120 -2.55 -1.86 -8.25
CA VAL A 120 -2.47 -3.31 -8.43
C VAL A 120 -3.82 -3.92 -8.10
N PHE A 121 -4.38 -4.68 -9.04
CA PHE A 121 -5.60 -5.44 -8.85
C PHE A 121 -5.35 -6.90 -9.23
N ILE A 122 -5.51 -7.80 -8.27
CA ILE A 122 -5.21 -9.22 -8.43
C ILE A 122 -6.51 -10.02 -8.41
N THR A 123 -6.74 -10.78 -9.47
CA THR A 123 -7.82 -11.74 -9.58
C THR A 123 -7.27 -13.16 -9.55
N ALA A 124 -7.88 -14.03 -8.79
CA ALA A 124 -7.52 -15.44 -8.75
C ALA A 124 -8.71 -16.28 -8.29
N GLN A 125 -8.68 -17.56 -8.62
CA GLN A 125 -9.66 -18.54 -8.11
C GLN A 125 -9.65 -18.57 -6.57
N ALA A 126 -10.72 -19.08 -5.99
CA ALA A 126 -10.76 -19.34 -4.55
C ALA A 126 -9.60 -20.26 -4.15
N SER A 127 -9.01 -20.01 -3.00
CA SER A 127 -7.86 -20.76 -2.46
C SER A 127 -6.57 -20.73 -3.28
N ALA A 128 -6.43 -19.84 -4.26
CA ALA A 128 -5.21 -19.68 -5.07
C ALA A 128 -4.07 -18.93 -4.36
N GLY A 129 -4.09 -18.81 -3.03
CA GLY A 129 -2.98 -18.22 -2.27
C GLY A 129 -2.93 -16.70 -2.23
N LYS A 130 -3.86 -15.96 -2.87
CA LYS A 130 -3.85 -14.49 -2.91
C LYS A 130 -3.84 -13.80 -1.54
N GLY A 131 -4.22 -14.49 -0.46
CA GLY A 131 -4.13 -13.99 0.91
C GLY A 131 -2.70 -13.68 1.37
N ARG A 132 -1.68 -14.24 0.72
CA ARG A 132 -0.27 -13.94 0.99
C ARG A 132 0.12 -12.51 0.64
N LEU A 133 -0.66 -11.82 -0.18
CA LEU A 133 -0.50 -10.38 -0.43
C LEU A 133 -0.46 -9.57 0.88
N SER A 134 -1.17 -10.03 1.93
CA SER A 134 -1.14 -9.40 3.25
C SER A 134 0.27 -9.31 3.87
N LEU A 135 1.21 -10.19 3.45
CA LEU A 135 2.60 -10.13 3.89
C LEU A 135 3.27 -8.83 3.41
N CYS A 136 2.95 -8.40 2.18
CA CYS A 136 3.50 -7.16 1.63
C CYS A 136 3.12 -5.93 2.46
N ARG A 137 1.90 -5.90 3.03
CA ARG A 137 1.47 -4.84 3.94
C ARG A 137 2.38 -4.73 5.16
N LYS A 138 2.82 -5.86 5.71
CA LYS A 138 3.68 -5.89 6.90
C LYS A 138 5.05 -5.24 6.67
N LEU A 139 5.54 -5.21 5.42
CA LEU A 139 6.80 -4.56 5.08
C LEU A 139 6.81 -3.06 5.43
N VAL A 140 5.67 -2.41 5.37
CA VAL A 140 5.54 -0.96 5.61
C VAL A 140 4.81 -0.61 6.92
N GLU A 141 4.40 -1.61 7.71
CA GLU A 141 3.83 -1.40 9.05
C GLU A 141 4.74 -0.62 10.01
N PRO A 142 6.07 -0.78 10.01
CA PRO A 142 6.96 0.05 10.82
C PRO A 142 6.83 1.54 10.51
N ILE A 143 6.62 1.91 9.25
CA ILE A 143 6.40 3.31 8.85
C ILE A 143 5.09 3.82 9.44
N GLN A 144 4.01 3.05 9.31
CA GLN A 144 2.72 3.38 9.91
C GLN A 144 2.81 3.53 11.44
N LYS A 145 3.56 2.65 12.11
CA LYS A 145 3.79 2.74 13.55
C LYS A 145 4.50 4.05 13.92
N HIS A 146 5.56 4.38 13.21
CA HIS A 146 6.30 5.64 13.42
C HIS A 146 5.40 6.88 13.22
N MET A 147 4.57 6.89 12.17
CA MET A 147 3.61 7.97 11.94
C MET A 147 2.61 8.12 13.09
N ARG A 148 2.09 7.01 13.64
CA ARG A 148 1.19 7.03 14.80
C ARG A 148 1.86 7.58 16.06
N GLU A 149 3.10 7.19 16.33
CA GLU A 149 3.86 7.68 17.48
C GLU A 149 4.11 9.19 17.37
N ARG A 150 4.45 9.65 16.18
CA ARG A 150 4.63 11.08 15.89
C ARG A 150 3.32 11.86 16.05
N ASN A 151 2.21 11.39 15.48
CA ASN A 151 0.90 12.03 15.63
C ASN A 151 0.50 12.15 17.10
N LYS A 152 0.76 11.11 17.90
CA LYS A 152 0.47 11.14 19.35
C LYS A 152 1.27 12.24 20.04
N ALA A 153 2.55 12.35 19.77
CA ALA A 153 3.41 13.37 20.38
C ALA A 153 2.99 14.79 19.94
N GLU A 154 2.69 15.00 18.65
CA GLU A 154 2.23 16.29 18.12
C GLU A 154 0.87 16.70 18.73
N TYR A 155 -0.03 15.73 18.93
CA TYR A 155 -1.34 15.99 19.52
C TYR A 155 -1.27 16.26 21.03
N GLU A 156 -0.35 15.62 21.76
CA GLU A 156 -0.09 15.93 23.18
C GLU A 156 0.49 17.34 23.34
N ASP A 157 1.40 17.76 22.47
CA ASP A 157 1.92 19.14 22.45
C ASP A 157 0.83 20.17 22.12
N TYR A 158 0.00 19.88 21.12
CA TYR A 158 -1.17 20.70 20.79
C TYR A 158 -2.11 20.87 21.98
N LYS A 159 -2.45 19.81 22.70
CA LYS A 159 -3.30 19.87 23.89
C LYS A 159 -2.70 20.77 24.97
N ARG A 160 -1.39 20.68 25.20
CA ARG A 160 -0.69 21.54 26.15
C ARG A 160 -0.81 22.99 25.76
N LYS A 161 -0.46 23.33 24.49
CA LYS A 161 -0.57 24.69 23.95
C LYS A 161 -2.01 25.23 23.98
N GLN A 162 -2.97 24.38 23.69
CA GLN A 162 -4.38 24.74 23.74
C GLN A 162 -4.83 25.07 25.18
N ALA A 163 -4.38 24.33 26.17
CA ALA A 163 -4.66 24.60 27.58
C ALA A 163 -4.01 25.93 28.03
N GLU A 164 -2.77 26.21 27.60
CA GLU A 164 -2.08 27.48 27.85
C GLU A 164 -2.81 28.66 27.20
N TYR A 165 -3.25 28.52 25.95
CA TYR A 165 -4.06 29.51 25.24
C TYR A 165 -5.37 29.81 25.97
N VAL A 166 -6.11 28.75 26.39
CA VAL A 166 -7.38 28.92 27.11
C VAL A 166 -7.16 29.67 28.44
N ALA A 167 -6.08 29.33 29.18
CA ALA A 167 -5.75 30.00 30.43
C ALA A 167 -5.38 31.49 30.27
N ASN A 168 -4.80 31.85 29.11
CA ASN A 168 -4.31 33.20 28.82
C ASN A 168 -5.12 33.92 27.72
N ARG A 169 -6.35 33.51 27.44
CA ARG A 169 -7.17 33.97 26.33
C ARG A 169 -7.36 35.50 26.24
N LYS A 170 -7.17 36.22 27.35
CA LYS A 170 -7.28 37.67 27.40
C LYS A 170 -5.97 38.39 27.01
N ASN A 171 -4.88 37.67 26.90
CA ASN A 171 -3.58 38.23 26.53
C ASN A 171 -3.39 38.09 25.00
N PRO A 172 -3.24 39.21 24.26
CA PRO A 172 -3.08 39.21 22.81
C PRO A 172 -1.79 38.53 22.31
N ASP A 173 -0.82 38.30 23.20
CA ASP A 173 0.44 37.63 22.87
C ASP A 173 0.28 36.10 22.70
N TYR A 174 -0.88 35.54 23.05
CA TYR A 174 -1.16 34.10 22.91
C TYR A 174 -2.03 33.84 21.67
N GLU A 175 -1.44 33.22 20.66
CA GLU A 175 -2.15 32.78 19.47
C GLU A 175 -2.83 31.42 19.71
N GLN A 176 -3.98 31.23 19.10
CA GLN A 176 -4.67 29.95 19.14
C GLN A 176 -3.86 28.91 18.37
N PRO A 177 -3.44 27.79 18.99
CA PRO A 177 -2.69 26.75 18.30
C PRO A 177 -3.56 26.05 17.27
N GLU A 178 -2.96 25.74 16.12
CA GLU A 178 -3.60 24.93 15.08
C GLU A 178 -3.53 23.45 15.43
N GLU A 179 -4.60 22.72 15.13
CA GLU A 179 -4.63 21.26 15.29
C GLU A 179 -3.66 20.60 14.30
N PRO A 180 -2.74 19.74 14.79
CA PRO A 180 -1.78 19.08 13.89
C PRO A 180 -2.47 18.15 12.91
N PRO A 181 -1.93 18.02 11.68
CA PRO A 181 -2.48 17.12 10.67
C PRO A 181 -2.34 15.66 11.12
N LEU A 182 -3.39 14.87 10.88
CA LEU A 182 -3.37 13.43 11.16
C LEU A 182 -2.74 12.68 9.99
N ARG A 183 -1.45 12.39 10.08
CA ARG A 183 -0.72 11.65 9.06
C ARG A 183 -0.88 10.13 9.23
N THR A 184 -1.19 9.43 8.16
CA THR A 184 -1.33 7.98 8.13
C THR A 184 -0.97 7.42 6.77
N LEU A 185 -0.21 6.32 6.76
CA LEU A 185 0.13 5.64 5.52
C LEU A 185 -1.10 4.90 4.95
N PHE A 186 -1.81 4.16 5.81
CA PHE A 186 -2.94 3.34 5.37
C PHE A 186 -4.25 4.11 5.41
N MET A 187 -4.94 4.12 4.27
CA MET A 187 -6.30 4.63 4.12
C MET A 187 -7.27 3.46 3.95
N PRO A 188 -8.27 3.29 4.83
CA PRO A 188 -9.30 2.26 4.63
C PRO A 188 -10.12 2.51 3.37
N ALA A 189 -10.38 1.47 2.57
CA ALA A 189 -11.17 1.61 1.33
C ALA A 189 -12.66 1.93 1.58
N ASN A 190 -13.16 1.64 2.78
CA ASN A 190 -14.52 2.00 3.20
C ASN A 190 -14.65 3.43 3.76
N SER A 191 -13.63 4.27 3.56
CA SER A 191 -13.67 5.68 3.97
C SER A 191 -14.60 6.49 3.08
N SER A 192 -15.19 7.56 3.64
CA SER A 192 -15.90 8.55 2.82
C SER A 192 -14.95 9.32 1.92
N ALA A 193 -15.43 9.83 0.79
CA ALA A 193 -14.64 10.67 -0.11
C ALA A 193 -13.97 11.85 0.62
N THR A 194 -14.72 12.51 1.50
CA THR A 194 -14.18 13.62 2.34
C THR A 194 -13.02 13.17 3.21
N SER A 195 -13.12 11.97 3.83
CA SER A 195 -12.06 11.42 4.67
C SER A 195 -10.81 11.09 3.86
N VAL A 196 -10.98 10.48 2.67
CA VAL A 196 -9.85 10.17 1.77
C VAL A 196 -9.11 11.44 1.38
N TYR A 197 -9.83 12.47 0.93
CA TYR A 197 -9.20 13.74 0.53
C TYR A 197 -8.57 14.50 1.70
N LYS A 198 -9.17 14.41 2.90
CA LYS A 198 -8.57 14.99 4.10
C LYS A 198 -7.24 14.30 4.43
N VAL A 199 -7.23 12.96 4.44
CA VAL A 199 -5.99 12.21 4.70
C VAL A 199 -4.91 12.51 3.67
N LEU A 200 -5.25 12.58 2.39
CA LEU A 200 -4.29 12.96 1.34
C LEU A 200 -3.75 14.38 1.55
N ASN A 201 -4.61 15.33 1.92
CA ASN A 201 -4.17 16.70 2.23
C ASN A 201 -3.25 16.75 3.45
N ASP A 202 -3.61 16.08 4.53
CA ASP A 202 -2.84 16.03 5.78
C ASP A 202 -1.49 15.29 5.62
N ASN A 203 -1.35 14.51 4.56
CA ASN A 203 -0.22 13.62 4.28
C ASN A 203 0.55 13.99 3.00
N ASP A 204 0.47 15.25 2.58
CA ASP A 204 1.17 15.80 1.41
C ASP A 204 0.91 15.01 0.10
N GLY A 205 -0.33 14.53 -0.08
CA GLY A 205 -0.75 13.77 -1.26
C GLY A 205 -0.39 12.28 -1.23
N VAL A 206 0.17 11.78 -0.15
CA VAL A 206 0.62 10.38 -0.03
C VAL A 206 -0.38 9.54 0.74
N GLY A 207 -0.62 8.30 0.26
CA GLY A 207 -1.45 7.34 0.97
C GLY A 207 -1.45 5.98 0.29
N LEU A 208 -1.69 4.93 1.06
CA LEU A 208 -1.79 3.55 0.60
C LEU A 208 -3.17 2.99 0.94
N MET A 209 -3.92 2.64 -0.07
CA MET A 209 -5.15 1.88 0.08
C MET A 209 -4.84 0.41 -0.15
N PHE A 210 -4.99 -0.41 0.87
CA PHE A 210 -4.65 -1.84 0.83
C PHE A 210 -5.83 -2.65 1.33
N GLU A 211 -6.50 -3.35 0.40
CA GLU A 211 -7.66 -4.19 0.70
C GLU A 211 -7.44 -5.61 0.18
N SER A 212 -7.76 -6.58 1.01
CA SER A 212 -7.75 -7.99 0.63
C SER A 212 -9.00 -8.43 -0.13
N GLU A 213 -10.11 -7.69 0.05
CA GLU A 213 -11.41 -7.97 -0.53
C GLU A 213 -11.85 -6.82 -1.45
N GLY A 214 -11.92 -7.10 -2.76
CA GLY A 214 -12.30 -6.10 -3.77
C GLY A 214 -13.72 -5.54 -3.58
N ASP A 215 -14.61 -6.32 -2.96
CA ASP A 215 -15.99 -5.94 -2.69
C ASP A 215 -16.09 -4.73 -1.75
N THR A 216 -15.14 -4.55 -0.83
CA THR A 216 -15.10 -3.39 0.07
C THR A 216 -15.02 -2.09 -0.73
N LEU A 217 -14.13 -2.03 -1.72
CA LEU A 217 -13.98 -0.86 -2.59
C LEU A 217 -15.18 -0.68 -3.52
N ALA A 218 -15.67 -1.77 -4.11
CA ALA A 218 -16.84 -1.74 -4.99
C ALA A 218 -18.10 -1.23 -4.26
N ASN A 219 -18.36 -1.71 -3.05
CA ASN A 219 -19.46 -1.26 -2.21
C ASN A 219 -19.34 0.22 -1.83
N THR A 220 -18.12 0.69 -1.54
CA THR A 220 -17.87 2.09 -1.23
C THR A 220 -18.18 2.98 -2.42
N PHE A 221 -17.80 2.60 -3.63
CA PHE A 221 -18.08 3.38 -4.85
C PHE A 221 -19.58 3.43 -5.20
N ASN A 222 -20.34 2.42 -4.80
CA ASN A 222 -21.78 2.37 -4.98
C ASN A 222 -22.56 3.14 -3.90
N SER A 223 -21.87 3.66 -2.86
CA SER A 223 -22.51 4.45 -1.81
C SER A 223 -22.52 5.94 -2.15
N ASP A 224 -23.57 6.66 -1.74
CA ASP A 224 -23.73 8.10 -2.01
C ASP A 224 -22.62 8.97 -1.38
N PHE A 225 -21.98 8.48 -0.31
CA PHE A 225 -20.98 9.23 0.45
C PHE A 225 -19.54 8.77 0.23
N GLY A 226 -19.34 7.61 -0.41
CA GLY A 226 -18.06 6.95 -0.53
C GLY A 226 -17.39 7.03 -1.89
N ASN A 227 -18.06 7.61 -2.90
CA ASN A 227 -17.52 7.58 -4.26
C ASN A 227 -16.39 8.59 -4.45
N PHE A 228 -15.16 8.10 -4.38
CA PHE A 228 -13.93 8.84 -4.70
C PHE A 228 -13.23 8.31 -5.98
N SER A 229 -13.95 7.60 -6.85
CA SER A 229 -13.40 7.02 -8.09
C SER A 229 -12.79 8.06 -9.03
N ASP A 230 -13.33 9.29 -9.05
CA ASP A 230 -12.74 10.40 -9.81
C ASP A 230 -11.34 10.76 -9.28
N GLY A 231 -11.19 10.82 -7.95
CA GLY A 231 -9.89 11.06 -7.32
C GLY A 231 -8.87 9.97 -7.64
N LEU A 232 -9.28 8.68 -7.67
CA LEU A 232 -8.40 7.58 -8.06
C LEU A 232 -7.97 7.68 -9.53
N ARG A 233 -8.88 8.04 -10.45
CA ARG A 233 -8.52 8.27 -11.85
C ARG A 233 -7.52 9.41 -12.01
N LYS A 234 -7.76 10.53 -11.32
CA LYS A 234 -6.82 11.66 -11.31
C LYS A 234 -5.46 11.27 -10.72
N ALA A 235 -5.45 10.54 -9.62
CA ALA A 235 -4.21 10.02 -9.04
C ALA A 235 -3.47 9.12 -10.04
N PHE A 236 -4.17 8.22 -10.73
CA PHE A 236 -3.59 7.35 -11.75
C PHE A 236 -2.95 8.16 -12.90
N HIS A 237 -3.56 9.25 -13.30
CA HIS A 237 -3.07 10.13 -14.38
C HIS A 237 -2.13 11.25 -13.88
N HIS A 238 -1.73 11.25 -12.64
CA HIS A 238 -0.91 12.31 -12.01
C HIS A 238 -1.53 13.70 -12.15
N GLU A 239 -2.84 13.79 -12.07
CA GLU A 239 -3.59 15.03 -12.15
C GLU A 239 -3.84 15.62 -10.77
N PRO A 240 -3.91 16.96 -10.64
CA PRO A 240 -4.26 17.59 -9.37
C PRO A 240 -5.64 17.16 -8.88
N ILE A 241 -5.72 16.81 -7.60
CA ILE A 241 -6.98 16.50 -6.94
C ILE A 241 -7.39 17.71 -6.12
N SER A 242 -8.58 18.27 -6.43
CA SER A 242 -9.20 19.32 -5.63
C SER A 242 -10.59 18.88 -5.17
N TYR A 243 -10.89 19.11 -3.91
CA TYR A 243 -12.18 18.82 -3.33
C TYR A 243 -12.66 20.01 -2.51
N ASN A 244 -13.74 20.62 -2.97
CA ASN A 244 -14.31 21.79 -2.32
C ASN A 244 -15.74 21.46 -1.87
N ARG A 245 -15.97 21.42 -0.56
CA ARG A 245 -17.32 21.26 -0.01
C ARG A 245 -17.67 22.59 0.69
N ARG A 246 -18.64 23.33 0.15
CA ARG A 246 -19.22 24.44 0.89
C ARG A 246 -19.87 23.86 2.13
N LYS A 247 -19.50 24.38 3.31
CA LYS A 247 -20.34 24.25 4.51
C LYS A 247 -21.52 25.18 4.27
N GLU A 248 -22.72 24.62 4.09
CA GLU A 248 -23.96 25.37 4.27
C GLU A 248 -24.14 25.66 5.75
#